data_cde330370d5871c03999d0dc34dba0a0
#
_entry.id   cde330370d5871c03999d0dc34dba0a0
#
_cell.length_a   1.000
_cell.length_b   1.000
_cell.length_c   1.000
_cell.angle_alpha   90.00
_cell.angle_beta   90.00
_cell.angle_gamma   90.00
#
_symmetry.space_group_name_H-M   'P 1'
#
loop_
_entity.id
_entity.type
_entity.pdbx_description
1 polymer ?
#
loop_
_entity_poly.entity_id
_entity_poly.type
_entity_poly.pdbx_seq_one_letter_code
_entity_poly.pdbx_strand_id
1 'polypeptide(L)'
;MLPDALSHRILIISDAWHPQVNGVVRTLSTVVGELQAMGHVVDVIGPDRFRTVPCPTYPDIALSIFPKRKLVRMIERFQPDALHIATEGPLGLAARRWALRTGFRFTTAFHTRFAEYLRARTRIPVRPVYAWMRRFHDAGAGTMVATRSLQDELTARGFSQVRPWSRGVDLDLFRPEPREAWNLPRPVFIYVGRVAVEKNIGAFLDLDLPGSKIVVGGGPQLASLRRDYPSVTFTGPRYGEALARAYAGADVFVFPSRTDTFGLVILESLACGTPVAAFPVTGPKDVLTGAVGCVGAVNADPPPGRAGRAARRPAGVQRPCGTILLAHLR
;
A
#
# COMPACT_ATOMS: atom_id res chain seq x y z
N MET A 1 -34.04 5.40 12.61
CA MET A 1 -34.28 4.67 11.35
C MET A 1 -33.79 5.59 10.23
N LEU A 2 -32.68 5.24 9.58
CA LEU A 2 -32.28 5.88 8.33
C LEU A 2 -33.32 5.43 7.27
N PRO A 3 -33.72 6.32 6.32
CA PRO A 3 -34.66 5.93 5.27
C PRO A 3 -34.08 4.75 4.49
N ASP A 4 -34.95 3.83 4.03
CA ASP A 4 -34.60 2.67 3.24
C ASP A 4 -33.60 3.06 2.14
N ALA A 5 -32.33 2.83 2.39
CA ALA A 5 -31.27 3.09 1.43
C ALA A 5 -31.49 2.12 0.27
N LEU A 6 -31.85 2.62 -0.92
CA LEU A 6 -32.01 1.83 -2.12
C LEU A 6 -30.81 0.89 -2.29
N SER A 7 -31.05 -0.41 -2.30
CA SER A 7 -30.03 -1.41 -2.56
C SER A 7 -29.53 -1.24 -3.99
N HIS A 8 -28.22 -0.99 -4.15
CA HIS A 8 -27.59 -0.87 -5.46
C HIS A 8 -26.79 -2.12 -5.81
N ARG A 9 -26.75 -2.44 -7.09
CA ARG A 9 -25.90 -3.48 -7.66
C ARG A 9 -24.56 -2.87 -8.07
N ILE A 10 -23.55 -3.08 -7.28
CA ILE A 10 -22.22 -2.45 -7.44
C ILE A 10 -21.27 -3.50 -8.01
N LEU A 11 -20.67 -3.21 -9.15
CA LEU A 11 -19.69 -4.08 -9.78
C LEU A 11 -18.29 -3.47 -9.70
N ILE A 12 -17.35 -4.23 -9.15
CA ILE A 12 -15.93 -3.87 -9.07
C ILE A 12 -15.14 -4.74 -10.05
N ILE A 13 -14.33 -4.11 -10.90
CA ILE A 13 -13.42 -4.80 -11.81
C ILE A 13 -11.99 -4.56 -11.34
N SER A 14 -11.23 -5.63 -11.10
CA SER A 14 -9.86 -5.53 -10.62
C SER A 14 -8.97 -6.61 -11.20
N ASP A 15 -7.77 -6.26 -11.68
CA ASP A 15 -6.71 -7.21 -12.03
C ASP A 15 -5.93 -7.68 -10.77
N ALA A 16 -6.14 -7.01 -9.63
CA ALA A 16 -5.62 -7.41 -8.33
C ALA A 16 -6.77 -7.93 -7.46
N TRP A 17 -6.91 -9.25 -7.37
CA TRP A 17 -7.93 -9.93 -6.57
C TRP A 17 -7.39 -11.24 -6.02
N HIS A 18 -8.16 -11.91 -5.16
CA HIS A 18 -7.77 -13.21 -4.61
C HIS A 18 -7.35 -14.20 -5.70
N PRO A 19 -6.36 -15.08 -5.44
CA PRO A 19 -5.67 -15.32 -4.17
C PRO A 19 -4.48 -14.38 -3.90
N GLN A 20 -4.28 -13.31 -4.66
CA GLN A 20 -3.21 -12.35 -4.42
C GLN A 20 -3.37 -11.68 -3.04
N VAL A 21 -2.23 -11.45 -2.36
CA VAL A 21 -2.20 -10.73 -1.09
C VAL A 21 -1.40 -9.45 -1.25
N ASN A 22 -2.11 -8.33 -1.35
CA ASN A 22 -1.52 -6.99 -1.45
C ASN A 22 -2.49 -5.91 -0.94
N GLY A 23 -2.02 -4.67 -0.83
CA GLY A 23 -2.81 -3.56 -0.31
C GLY A 23 -4.08 -3.23 -1.12
N VAL A 24 -4.08 -3.51 -2.43
CA VAL A 24 -5.27 -3.30 -3.29
C VAL A 24 -6.34 -4.32 -2.95
N VAL A 25 -5.99 -5.61 -2.90
CA VAL A 25 -6.92 -6.69 -2.55
C VAL A 25 -7.51 -6.46 -1.17
N ARG A 26 -6.68 -6.12 -0.16
CA ARG A 26 -7.17 -5.83 1.20
C ARG A 26 -8.15 -4.65 1.20
N THR A 27 -7.81 -3.55 0.55
CA THR A 27 -8.71 -2.39 0.43
C THR A 27 -10.04 -2.77 -0.20
N LEU A 28 -10.01 -3.47 -1.34
CA LEU A 28 -11.22 -3.83 -2.06
C LEU A 28 -12.06 -4.85 -1.27
N SER A 29 -11.43 -5.83 -0.60
CA SER A 29 -12.15 -6.80 0.23
C SER A 29 -12.88 -6.14 1.40
N THR A 30 -12.23 -5.19 2.08
CA THR A 30 -12.88 -4.39 3.13
C THR A 30 -14.05 -3.60 2.59
N VAL A 31 -13.86 -2.88 1.46
CA VAL A 31 -14.93 -2.09 0.83
C VAL A 31 -16.11 -2.96 0.40
N VAL A 32 -15.86 -4.14 -0.14
CA VAL A 32 -16.92 -5.11 -0.51
C VAL A 32 -17.72 -5.49 0.74
N GLY A 33 -17.04 -5.85 1.83
CA GLY A 33 -17.72 -6.21 3.09
C GLY A 33 -18.57 -5.08 3.65
N GLU A 34 -18.04 -3.84 3.68
CA GLU A 34 -18.76 -2.67 4.16
C GLU A 34 -19.99 -2.34 3.29
N LEU A 35 -19.85 -2.37 1.96
CA LEU A 35 -20.96 -2.14 1.06
C LEU A 35 -22.05 -3.23 1.18
N GLN A 36 -21.67 -4.49 1.38
CA GLN A 36 -22.61 -5.57 1.63
C GLN A 36 -23.31 -5.40 2.99
N ALA A 37 -22.59 -4.98 4.02
CA ALA A 37 -23.16 -4.67 5.33
C ALA A 37 -24.15 -3.50 5.28
N MET A 38 -23.96 -2.56 4.34
CA MET A 38 -24.90 -1.46 4.03
C MET A 38 -26.12 -1.92 3.22
N GLY A 39 -26.24 -3.21 2.84
CA GLY A 39 -27.38 -3.76 2.10
C GLY A 39 -27.23 -3.69 0.58
N HIS A 40 -26.07 -3.36 0.04
CA HIS A 40 -25.83 -3.37 -1.41
C HIS A 40 -25.47 -4.76 -1.93
N VAL A 41 -25.82 -5.04 -3.18
CA VAL A 41 -25.41 -6.26 -3.90
C VAL A 41 -24.08 -5.97 -4.60
N VAL A 42 -22.99 -6.56 -4.10
CA VAL A 42 -21.65 -6.31 -4.63
C VAL A 42 -21.05 -7.56 -5.25
N ASP A 43 -20.53 -7.46 -6.46
CA ASP A 43 -19.71 -8.51 -7.09
C ASP A 43 -18.37 -7.95 -7.54
N VAL A 44 -17.33 -8.80 -7.51
CA VAL A 44 -16.00 -8.45 -7.97
C VAL A 44 -15.61 -9.40 -9.11
N ILE A 45 -15.26 -8.83 -10.25
CA ILE A 45 -14.70 -9.60 -11.36
C ILE A 45 -13.19 -9.46 -11.33
N GLY A 46 -12.53 -10.51 -10.88
CA GLY A 46 -11.07 -10.62 -10.78
C GLY A 46 -10.47 -11.62 -11.79
N PRO A 47 -9.12 -11.74 -11.78
CA PRO A 47 -8.39 -12.67 -12.68
C PRO A 47 -8.68 -14.14 -12.39
N ASP A 48 -9.13 -14.48 -11.16
CA ASP A 48 -9.57 -15.82 -10.74
C ASP A 48 -10.64 -16.42 -11.64
N ARG A 49 -11.43 -15.56 -12.31
CA ARG A 49 -12.50 -15.99 -13.24
C ARG A 49 -12.03 -16.17 -14.68
N PHE A 50 -10.73 -16.03 -14.97
CA PHE A 50 -10.19 -16.05 -16.33
C PHE A 50 -8.99 -16.99 -16.46
N ARG A 51 -8.62 -17.30 -17.70
CA ARG A 51 -7.28 -17.86 -17.98
C ARG A 51 -6.27 -16.74 -17.83
N THR A 52 -5.16 -17.03 -17.17
CA THR A 52 -4.14 -16.02 -16.84
C THR A 52 -2.74 -16.48 -17.22
N VAL A 53 -1.85 -15.52 -17.40
CA VAL A 53 -0.40 -15.70 -17.45
C VAL A 53 0.27 -14.85 -16.37
N PRO A 54 1.40 -15.27 -15.82
CA PRO A 54 2.15 -14.43 -14.88
C PRO A 54 2.62 -13.15 -15.57
N CYS A 55 2.56 -12.02 -14.85
CA CYS A 55 3.17 -10.77 -15.33
C CYS A 55 4.69 -10.93 -15.41
N PRO A 56 5.35 -10.61 -16.54
CA PRO A 56 6.79 -10.85 -16.73
C PRO A 56 7.68 -10.23 -15.65
N THR A 57 7.30 -9.07 -15.12
CA THR A 57 8.05 -8.35 -14.07
C THR A 57 7.55 -8.64 -12.66
N TYR A 58 6.40 -9.32 -12.53
CA TYR A 58 5.70 -9.66 -11.29
C TYR A 58 4.95 -10.97 -11.42
N PRO A 59 5.63 -12.13 -11.30
CA PRO A 59 4.99 -13.45 -11.49
C PRO A 59 3.77 -13.70 -10.60
N ASP A 60 3.73 -13.08 -9.41
CA ASP A 60 2.60 -13.17 -8.48
C ASP A 60 1.34 -12.43 -8.98
N ILE A 61 1.46 -11.57 -10.02
CA ILE A 61 0.35 -10.89 -10.63
C ILE A 61 -0.13 -11.69 -11.83
N ALA A 62 -1.35 -12.20 -11.77
CA ALA A 62 -1.99 -12.94 -12.84
C ALA A 62 -2.65 -11.97 -13.83
N LEU A 63 -2.19 -11.95 -15.08
CA LEU A 63 -2.78 -11.15 -16.15
C LEU A 63 -3.80 -11.97 -16.94
N SER A 64 -5.03 -11.51 -17.00
CA SER A 64 -6.12 -12.19 -17.73
C SER A 64 -5.90 -12.15 -19.25
N ILE A 65 -6.02 -13.30 -19.92
CA ILE A 65 -5.83 -13.44 -21.36
C ILE A 65 -7.18 -13.31 -22.07
N PHE A 66 -7.26 -12.41 -23.07
CA PHE A 66 -8.44 -12.18 -23.89
C PHE A 66 -9.76 -12.02 -23.11
N PRO A 67 -9.80 -11.21 -22.02
CA PRO A 67 -10.94 -11.23 -21.10
C PRO A 67 -12.22 -10.63 -21.70
N LYS A 68 -12.12 -9.82 -22.76
CA LYS A 68 -13.17 -8.93 -23.28
C LYS A 68 -14.54 -9.61 -23.43
N ARG A 69 -14.63 -10.73 -24.18
CA ARG A 69 -15.94 -11.36 -24.49
C ARG A 69 -16.62 -11.92 -23.23
N LYS A 70 -15.83 -12.56 -22.35
CA LYS A 70 -16.35 -13.14 -21.10
C LYS A 70 -16.71 -12.04 -20.11
N LEU A 71 -15.86 -11.02 -19.95
CA LEU A 71 -16.10 -9.89 -19.08
C LEU A 71 -17.40 -9.14 -19.44
N VAL A 72 -17.59 -8.82 -20.72
CA VAL A 72 -18.82 -8.14 -21.19
C VAL A 72 -20.06 -8.94 -20.81
N ARG A 73 -20.10 -10.24 -21.10
CA ARG A 73 -21.23 -11.12 -20.71
C ARG A 73 -21.47 -11.13 -19.20
N MET A 74 -20.41 -11.07 -18.39
CA MET A 74 -20.55 -11.03 -16.93
C MET A 74 -21.12 -9.70 -16.45
N ILE A 75 -20.68 -8.57 -17.02
CA ILE A 75 -21.23 -7.24 -16.71
C ILE A 75 -22.71 -7.17 -17.08
N GLU A 76 -23.06 -7.59 -18.30
CA GLU A 76 -24.44 -7.58 -18.81
C GLU A 76 -25.36 -8.49 -17.99
N ARG A 77 -24.86 -9.66 -17.55
CA ARG A 77 -25.62 -10.56 -16.66
C ARG A 77 -25.81 -9.98 -15.26
N PHE A 78 -24.81 -9.31 -14.73
CA PHE A 78 -24.88 -8.70 -13.39
C PHE A 78 -25.78 -7.48 -13.38
N GLN A 79 -25.92 -6.74 -14.49
CA GLN A 79 -26.72 -5.51 -14.61
C GLN A 79 -26.39 -4.50 -13.49
N PRO A 80 -25.16 -3.94 -13.43
CA PRO A 80 -24.76 -3.05 -12.38
C PRO A 80 -25.47 -1.69 -12.46
N ASP A 81 -25.80 -1.11 -11.30
CA ASP A 81 -26.19 0.30 -11.17
C ASP A 81 -24.96 1.21 -11.10
N ALA A 82 -23.85 0.68 -10.55
CA ALA A 82 -22.56 1.36 -10.43
C ALA A 82 -21.40 0.46 -10.82
N LEU A 83 -20.42 1.03 -11.51
CA LEU A 83 -19.21 0.35 -11.96
C LEU A 83 -17.96 1.05 -11.42
N HIS A 84 -17.11 0.29 -10.73
CA HIS A 84 -15.79 0.73 -10.29
C HIS A 84 -14.68 -0.10 -10.96
N ILE A 85 -13.78 0.56 -11.66
CA ILE A 85 -12.60 -0.06 -12.30
C ILE A 85 -11.38 0.24 -11.44
N ALA A 86 -10.98 -0.72 -10.62
CA ALA A 86 -9.96 -0.52 -9.59
C ALA A 86 -8.51 -0.56 -10.10
N THR A 87 -8.27 -1.15 -11.28
CA THR A 87 -6.91 -1.32 -11.82
C THR A 87 -6.86 -1.12 -13.33
N GLU A 88 -5.68 -0.81 -13.86
CA GLU A 88 -5.43 -0.45 -15.26
C GLU A 88 -5.00 -1.64 -16.13
N GLY A 89 -5.09 -2.87 -15.60
CA GLY A 89 -4.68 -4.08 -16.31
C GLY A 89 -5.67 -4.56 -17.39
N PRO A 90 -5.51 -5.78 -17.91
CA PRO A 90 -6.34 -6.32 -19.00
C PRO A 90 -7.85 -6.29 -18.72
N LEU A 91 -8.27 -6.58 -17.47
CA LEU A 91 -9.67 -6.51 -17.07
C LEU A 91 -10.16 -5.07 -17.04
N GLY A 92 -9.40 -4.18 -16.39
CA GLY A 92 -9.74 -2.76 -16.34
C GLY A 92 -9.84 -2.12 -17.71
N LEU A 93 -8.89 -2.41 -18.62
CA LEU A 93 -8.94 -1.94 -20.02
C LEU A 93 -10.16 -2.46 -20.79
N ALA A 94 -10.53 -3.72 -20.57
CA ALA A 94 -11.70 -4.31 -21.22
C ALA A 94 -13.01 -3.71 -20.70
N ALA A 95 -13.13 -3.52 -19.38
CA ALA A 95 -14.28 -2.88 -18.73
C ALA A 95 -14.45 -1.43 -19.17
N ARG A 96 -13.34 -0.65 -19.13
CA ARG A 96 -13.33 0.74 -19.62
C ARG A 96 -13.80 0.85 -21.07
N ARG A 97 -13.32 -0.05 -21.94
CA ARG A 97 -13.73 -0.06 -23.36
C ARG A 97 -15.22 -0.38 -23.53
N TRP A 98 -15.76 -1.27 -22.72
CA TRP A 98 -17.20 -1.56 -22.70
C TRP A 98 -17.99 -0.33 -22.21
N ALA A 99 -17.62 0.25 -21.08
CA ALA A 99 -18.29 1.41 -20.49
C ALA A 99 -18.33 2.61 -21.46
N LEU A 100 -17.20 2.92 -22.12
CA LEU A 100 -17.15 4.00 -23.12
C LEU A 100 -18.03 3.75 -24.35
N ARG A 101 -18.19 2.50 -24.78
CA ARG A 101 -19.04 2.16 -25.93
C ARG A 101 -20.53 2.18 -25.60
N THR A 102 -20.89 1.87 -24.37
CA THR A 102 -22.27 1.84 -23.90
C THR A 102 -22.73 3.15 -23.26
N GLY A 103 -21.82 4.11 -23.06
CA GLY A 103 -22.09 5.32 -22.32
C GLY A 103 -22.26 5.10 -20.82
N PHE A 104 -21.86 3.92 -20.30
CA PHE A 104 -21.99 3.60 -18.88
C PHE A 104 -20.99 4.39 -18.04
N ARG A 105 -21.47 5.11 -17.01
CA ARG A 105 -20.60 5.88 -16.11
C ARG A 105 -19.84 4.94 -15.17
N PHE A 106 -18.57 5.20 -14.98
CA PHE A 106 -17.71 4.41 -14.10
C PHE A 106 -16.75 5.30 -13.30
N THR A 107 -16.30 4.81 -12.18
CA THR A 107 -15.21 5.40 -11.40
C THR A 107 -13.95 4.54 -11.51
N THR A 108 -12.80 5.13 -11.21
CA THR A 108 -11.51 4.43 -11.16
C THR A 108 -10.80 4.70 -9.84
N ALA A 109 -9.73 3.96 -9.55
CA ALA A 109 -8.86 4.24 -8.41
C ALA A 109 -7.39 4.19 -8.80
N PHE A 110 -6.62 5.14 -8.28
CA PHE A 110 -5.17 5.17 -8.41
C PHE A 110 -4.55 4.50 -7.18
N HIS A 111 -4.40 3.18 -7.23
CA HIS A 111 -3.88 2.40 -6.10
C HIS A 111 -2.37 2.30 -6.07
N THR A 112 -1.71 2.35 -7.22
CA THR A 112 -0.29 2.03 -7.35
C THR A 112 0.42 3.06 -8.21
N ARG A 113 1.61 3.48 -7.79
CA ARG A 113 2.52 4.30 -8.59
C ARG A 113 3.17 3.47 -9.69
N PHE A 114 2.32 3.00 -10.62
CA PHE A 114 2.72 2.08 -11.69
C PHE A 114 3.87 2.64 -12.55
N ALA A 115 3.86 3.95 -12.80
CA ALA A 115 4.90 4.61 -13.59
C ALA A 115 6.28 4.52 -12.92
N GLU A 116 6.35 4.72 -11.60
CA GLU A 116 7.57 4.59 -10.80
C GLU A 116 8.05 3.15 -10.72
N TYR A 117 7.13 2.20 -10.53
CA TYR A 117 7.45 0.78 -10.49
C TYR A 117 8.00 0.28 -11.83
N LEU A 118 7.38 0.72 -12.93
CA LEU A 118 7.85 0.39 -14.27
C LEU A 118 9.24 0.99 -14.53
N ARG A 119 9.46 2.27 -14.18
CA ARG A 119 10.76 2.92 -14.31
C ARG A 119 11.86 2.21 -13.51
N ALA A 120 11.58 1.81 -12.26
CA ALA A 120 12.55 1.14 -11.40
C ALA A 120 13.06 -0.18 -12.00
N ARG A 121 12.27 -0.82 -12.88
CA ARG A 121 12.58 -2.13 -13.46
C ARG A 121 13.02 -2.09 -14.91
N THR A 122 12.47 -1.17 -15.69
CA THR A 122 12.67 -1.14 -17.15
C THR A 122 13.38 0.12 -17.64
N ARG A 123 13.62 1.10 -16.77
CA ARG A 123 14.15 2.44 -17.10
C ARG A 123 13.25 3.26 -18.02
N ILE A 124 12.02 2.81 -18.33
CA ILE A 124 11.06 3.57 -19.13
C ILE A 124 10.77 4.92 -18.44
N PRO A 125 10.79 6.05 -19.14
CA PRO A 125 10.46 7.35 -18.57
C PRO A 125 9.03 7.40 -18.01
N VAL A 126 8.83 8.05 -16.87
CA VAL A 126 7.51 8.11 -16.20
C VAL A 126 6.48 8.95 -16.99
N ARG A 127 6.92 9.98 -17.72
CA ARG A 127 6.02 10.91 -18.44
C ARG A 127 5.02 10.22 -19.38
N PRO A 128 5.44 9.36 -20.34
CA PRO A 128 4.51 8.67 -21.24
C PRO A 128 3.58 7.70 -20.48
N VAL A 129 4.07 7.07 -19.42
CA VAL A 129 3.25 6.19 -18.60
C VAL A 129 2.15 6.98 -17.88
N TYR A 130 2.48 8.14 -17.28
CA TYR A 130 1.48 9.03 -16.69
C TYR A 130 0.48 9.58 -17.72
N ALA A 131 0.92 9.91 -18.95
CA ALA A 131 0.02 10.34 -20.00
C ALA A 131 -1.00 9.24 -20.37
N TRP A 132 -0.53 7.98 -20.44
CA TRP A 132 -1.40 6.83 -20.65
C TRP A 132 -2.37 6.60 -19.47
N MET A 133 -1.87 6.65 -18.22
CA MET A 133 -2.69 6.52 -17.01
C MET A 133 -3.75 7.62 -16.94
N ARG A 134 -3.36 8.88 -17.21
CA ARG A 134 -4.30 10.00 -17.27
C ARG A 134 -5.41 9.73 -18.28
N ARG A 135 -5.08 9.32 -19.52
CA ARG A 135 -6.09 8.97 -20.51
C ARG A 135 -7.00 7.84 -20.07
N PHE A 136 -6.48 6.89 -19.27
CA PHE A 136 -7.28 5.81 -18.70
C PHE A 136 -8.28 6.34 -17.68
N HIS A 137 -7.84 7.12 -16.71
CA HIS A 137 -8.62 7.58 -15.57
C HIS A 137 -9.59 8.72 -15.92
N ASP A 138 -9.16 9.69 -16.71
CA ASP A 138 -9.98 10.87 -17.07
C ASP A 138 -11.23 10.54 -17.90
N ALA A 139 -11.31 9.33 -18.43
CA ALA A 139 -12.51 8.84 -19.08
C ALA A 139 -13.63 8.46 -18.11
N GLY A 140 -13.31 8.30 -16.83
CA GLY A 140 -14.26 8.00 -15.75
C GLY A 140 -14.90 9.24 -15.15
N ALA A 141 -15.94 9.05 -14.38
CA ALA A 141 -16.63 10.10 -13.62
C ALA A 141 -15.87 10.57 -12.37
N GLY A 142 -14.82 9.83 -11.98
CA GLY A 142 -13.95 10.17 -10.86
C GLY A 142 -12.82 9.17 -10.68
N THR A 143 -11.64 9.68 -10.31
CA THR A 143 -10.45 8.90 -9.95
C THR A 143 -10.24 8.97 -8.46
N MET A 144 -10.42 7.85 -7.78
CA MET A 144 -10.26 7.75 -6.32
C MET A 144 -8.79 7.69 -5.93
N VAL A 145 -8.37 8.52 -4.97
CA VAL A 145 -6.99 8.55 -4.45
C VAL A 145 -6.98 8.51 -2.93
N ALA A 146 -5.95 7.87 -2.37
CA ALA A 146 -5.92 7.58 -0.94
C ALA A 146 -5.53 8.77 -0.07
N THR A 147 -4.75 9.74 -0.59
CA THR A 147 -4.19 10.86 0.18
C THR A 147 -4.34 12.18 -0.54
N ARG A 148 -4.30 13.27 0.23
CA ARG A 148 -4.37 14.62 -0.31
C ARG A 148 -3.14 14.98 -1.13
N SER A 149 -1.95 14.63 -0.66
CA SER A 149 -0.73 14.87 -1.42
C SER A 149 -0.75 14.16 -2.78
N LEU A 150 -1.33 12.95 -2.86
CA LEU A 150 -1.49 12.25 -4.12
C LEU A 150 -2.54 12.92 -5.02
N GLN A 151 -3.62 13.43 -4.44
CA GLN A 151 -4.62 14.23 -5.17
C GLN A 151 -3.96 15.45 -5.82
N ASP A 152 -3.20 16.22 -5.03
CA ASP A 152 -2.53 17.43 -5.49
C ASP A 152 -1.50 17.10 -6.59
N GLU A 153 -0.72 16.03 -6.40
CA GLU A 153 0.26 15.57 -7.40
C GLU A 153 -0.39 15.17 -8.72
N LEU A 154 -1.46 14.37 -8.71
CA LEU A 154 -2.13 13.95 -9.92
C LEU A 154 -2.84 15.12 -10.62
N THR A 155 -3.43 16.03 -9.85
CA THR A 155 -4.02 17.26 -10.38
C THR A 155 -2.96 18.12 -11.06
N ALA A 156 -1.79 18.30 -10.45
CA ALA A 156 -0.65 19.01 -11.06
C ALA A 156 -0.11 18.33 -12.33
N ARG A 157 -0.31 16.99 -12.45
CA ARG A 157 0.00 16.22 -13.66
C ARG A 157 -1.12 16.27 -14.73
N GLY A 158 -2.19 17.04 -14.48
CA GLY A 158 -3.32 17.25 -15.37
C GLY A 158 -4.39 16.16 -15.35
N PHE A 159 -4.45 15.32 -14.31
CA PHE A 159 -5.60 14.44 -14.11
C PHE A 159 -6.83 15.26 -13.73
N SER A 160 -7.96 14.96 -14.35
CA SER A 160 -9.25 15.56 -14.03
C SER A 160 -10.00 14.69 -12.99
N GLN A 161 -11.00 15.29 -12.33
CA GLN A 161 -11.93 14.55 -11.45
C GLN A 161 -11.27 13.67 -10.37
N VAL A 162 -10.11 14.09 -9.82
CA VAL A 162 -9.43 13.37 -8.74
C VAL A 162 -10.21 13.58 -7.44
N ARG A 163 -10.63 12.49 -6.79
CA ARG A 163 -11.48 12.49 -5.60
C ARG A 163 -10.78 11.80 -4.43
N PRO A 164 -10.80 12.38 -3.22
CA PRO A 164 -10.23 11.74 -2.05
C PRO A 164 -11.06 10.50 -1.66
N TRP A 165 -10.37 9.43 -1.35
CA TRP A 165 -10.93 8.18 -0.84
C TRP A 165 -9.95 7.56 0.16
N SER A 166 -10.03 7.99 1.40
CA SER A 166 -9.13 7.56 2.48
C SER A 166 -9.25 6.05 2.77
N ARG A 167 -8.38 5.58 3.62
CA ARG A 167 -8.34 4.19 4.09
C ARG A 167 -8.54 4.17 5.60
N GLY A 168 -9.06 3.06 6.09
CA GLY A 168 -9.17 2.75 7.51
C GLY A 168 -8.31 1.55 7.89
N VAL A 169 -8.31 1.25 9.18
CA VAL A 169 -7.73 0.05 9.78
C VAL A 169 -8.77 -0.59 10.71
N ASP A 170 -8.78 -1.90 10.78
CA ASP A 170 -9.60 -2.67 11.70
C ASP A 170 -9.03 -2.53 13.11
N LEU A 171 -9.70 -1.73 13.97
CA LEU A 171 -9.27 -1.47 15.35
C LEU A 171 -9.61 -2.60 16.31
N ASP A 172 -10.49 -3.52 15.94
CA ASP A 172 -10.77 -4.72 16.72
C ASP A 172 -9.64 -5.74 16.57
N LEU A 173 -9.07 -5.83 15.37
CA LEU A 173 -7.93 -6.68 15.07
C LEU A 173 -6.60 -6.04 15.48
N PHE A 174 -6.36 -4.79 15.06
CA PHE A 174 -5.12 -4.07 15.35
C PHE A 174 -5.31 -3.16 16.55
N ARG A 175 -4.86 -3.61 17.71
CA ARG A 175 -4.95 -2.92 18.99
C ARG A 175 -3.68 -3.13 19.80
N PRO A 176 -3.39 -2.26 20.78
CA PRO A 176 -2.28 -2.49 21.69
C PRO A 176 -2.46 -3.80 22.46
N GLU A 177 -1.42 -4.63 22.45
CA GLU A 177 -1.34 -5.89 23.20
C GLU A 177 -0.02 -5.93 24.01
N PRO A 178 0.09 -6.81 25.02
CA PRO A 178 1.35 -6.99 25.76
C PRO A 178 2.51 -7.32 24.83
N ARG A 179 3.69 -6.73 25.09
CA ARG A 179 4.88 -6.81 24.22
C ARG A 179 5.65 -8.13 24.35
N GLU A 180 4.98 -9.25 24.34
CA GLU A 180 5.58 -10.57 24.54
C GLU A 180 5.88 -11.33 23.22
N ALA A 181 5.55 -10.76 22.06
CA ALA A 181 5.59 -11.47 20.79
C ALA A 181 7.00 -11.88 20.30
N TRP A 182 8.06 -11.25 20.84
CA TRP A 182 9.43 -11.47 20.36
C TRP A 182 10.40 -11.76 21.51
N ASN A 183 10.95 -12.99 21.52
CA ASN A 183 12.07 -13.34 22.43
C ASN A 183 13.40 -12.98 21.77
N LEU A 184 13.63 -11.67 21.60
CA LEU A 184 14.82 -11.12 20.92
C LEU A 184 15.36 -9.93 21.70
N PRO A 185 16.69 -9.63 21.60
CA PRO A 185 17.28 -8.43 22.19
C PRO A 185 16.54 -7.15 21.73
N ARG A 186 16.22 -6.30 22.70
CA ARG A 186 15.52 -5.03 22.46
C ARG A 186 16.53 -3.86 22.29
N PRO A 187 16.18 -2.79 21.57
CA PRO A 187 14.87 -2.58 20.91
C PRO A 187 14.66 -3.47 19.68
N VAL A 188 13.40 -3.83 19.41
CA VAL A 188 12.99 -4.62 18.24
C VAL A 188 12.47 -3.68 17.16
N PHE A 189 13.16 -3.65 16.03
CA PHE A 189 12.77 -2.91 14.83
C PHE A 189 12.10 -3.86 13.83
N ILE A 190 10.88 -3.55 13.41
CA ILE A 190 10.12 -4.41 12.51
C ILE A 190 9.84 -3.73 11.18
N TYR A 191 10.00 -4.46 10.09
CA TYR A 191 9.42 -4.16 8.78
C TYR A 191 8.27 -5.11 8.50
N VAL A 192 7.18 -4.61 7.95
CA VAL A 192 6.05 -5.43 7.50
C VAL A 192 5.67 -5.03 6.09
N GLY A 193 5.59 -6.01 5.20
CA GLY A 193 5.17 -5.76 3.83
C GLY A 193 5.80 -6.71 2.81
N ARG A 194 5.53 -6.44 1.53
CA ARG A 194 6.13 -7.19 0.42
C ARG A 194 7.65 -7.00 0.40
N VAL A 195 8.38 -8.09 0.26
CA VAL A 195 9.85 -8.09 0.18
C VAL A 195 10.28 -7.94 -1.29
N ALA A 196 10.38 -6.68 -1.74
CA ALA A 196 10.64 -6.34 -3.15
C ALA A 196 11.43 -5.02 -3.27
N VAL A 197 12.06 -4.82 -4.43
CA VAL A 197 12.99 -3.69 -4.72
C VAL A 197 12.34 -2.33 -4.43
N GLU A 198 11.10 -2.14 -4.84
CA GLU A 198 10.36 -0.87 -4.65
C GLU A 198 10.09 -0.54 -3.18
N LYS A 199 10.22 -1.51 -2.28
CA LYS A 199 10.05 -1.31 -0.82
C LYS A 199 11.32 -0.85 -0.14
N ASN A 200 12.45 -0.83 -0.85
CA ASN A 200 13.71 -0.25 -0.38
C ASN A 200 14.18 -0.80 0.99
N ILE A 201 13.95 -2.11 1.22
CA ILE A 201 14.19 -2.75 2.53
C ILE A 201 15.68 -2.69 2.92
N GLY A 202 16.58 -2.74 1.94
CA GLY A 202 18.03 -2.59 2.16
C GLY A 202 18.36 -1.35 2.99
N ALA A 203 17.71 -0.21 2.72
CA ALA A 203 17.92 1.01 3.49
C ALA A 203 17.59 0.88 4.99
N PHE A 204 16.74 -0.07 5.38
CA PHE A 204 16.52 -0.42 6.79
C PHE A 204 17.57 -1.43 7.29
N LEU A 205 17.89 -2.42 6.48
CA LEU A 205 18.78 -3.51 6.90
C LEU A 205 20.22 -3.05 7.06
N ASP A 206 20.65 -2.06 6.26
CA ASP A 206 22.00 -1.47 6.31
C ASP A 206 22.23 -0.55 7.54
N LEU A 207 21.17 -0.16 8.26
CA LEU A 207 21.35 0.68 9.45
C LEU A 207 22.05 -0.09 10.56
N ASP A 208 23.03 0.53 11.18
CA ASP A 208 23.63 0.04 12.43
C ASP A 208 22.74 0.44 13.62
N LEU A 209 21.86 -0.48 14.03
CA LEU A 209 20.87 -0.26 15.09
C LEU A 209 21.14 -1.24 16.24
N PRO A 210 21.02 -0.78 17.49
CA PRO A 210 21.07 -1.69 18.64
C PRO A 210 19.87 -2.63 18.64
N GLY A 211 20.01 -3.82 19.21
CA GLY A 211 18.90 -4.77 19.35
C GLY A 211 18.66 -5.60 18.09
N SER A 212 17.39 -5.83 17.74
CA SER A 212 17.02 -6.82 16.72
C SER A 212 16.23 -6.23 15.55
N LYS A 213 16.48 -6.73 14.36
CA LYS A 213 15.73 -6.41 13.14
C LYS A 213 14.87 -7.59 12.72
N ILE A 214 13.60 -7.31 12.37
CA ILE A 214 12.62 -8.31 11.92
C ILE A 214 12.02 -7.87 10.60
N VAL A 215 11.89 -8.81 9.67
CA VAL A 215 11.18 -8.64 8.40
C VAL A 215 10.02 -9.62 8.35
N VAL A 216 8.80 -9.09 8.34
CA VAL A 216 7.55 -9.83 8.19
C VAL A 216 7.04 -9.63 6.77
N GLY A 217 6.99 -10.69 5.98
CA GLY A 217 6.48 -10.63 4.62
C GLY A 217 7.16 -11.61 3.68
N GLY A 218 6.66 -11.63 2.46
CA GLY A 218 7.17 -12.44 1.36
C GLY A 218 7.39 -11.60 0.10
N GLY A 219 8.14 -12.14 -0.84
CA GLY A 219 8.34 -11.48 -2.12
C GLY A 219 9.66 -11.89 -2.79
N PRO A 220 9.91 -11.36 -4.00
CA PRO A 220 11.01 -11.82 -4.86
C PRO A 220 12.42 -11.63 -4.26
N GLN A 221 12.60 -10.65 -3.36
CA GLN A 221 13.92 -10.44 -2.72
C GLN A 221 14.12 -11.22 -1.41
N LEU A 222 13.14 -11.98 -0.92
CA LEU A 222 13.24 -12.64 0.39
C LEU A 222 14.46 -13.57 0.49
N ALA A 223 14.69 -14.39 -0.55
CA ALA A 223 15.80 -15.36 -0.54
C ALA A 223 17.18 -14.68 -0.57
N SER A 224 17.33 -13.60 -1.35
CA SER A 224 18.59 -12.85 -1.40
C SER A 224 18.84 -12.12 -0.09
N LEU A 225 17.85 -11.40 0.45
CA LEU A 225 18.02 -10.65 1.70
C LEU A 225 18.30 -11.57 2.90
N ARG A 226 17.70 -12.76 2.96
CA ARG A 226 18.03 -13.74 4.02
C ARG A 226 19.50 -14.16 3.98
N ARG A 227 20.06 -14.36 2.79
CA ARG A 227 21.47 -14.72 2.61
C ARG A 227 22.39 -13.56 2.96
N ASP A 228 22.02 -12.35 2.50
CA ASP A 228 22.87 -11.16 2.62
C ASP A 228 22.85 -10.56 4.04
N TYR A 229 21.78 -10.82 4.83
CA TYR A 229 21.58 -10.33 6.20
C TYR A 229 21.25 -11.48 7.18
N PRO A 230 22.20 -12.36 7.50
CA PRO A 230 21.96 -13.56 8.33
C PRO A 230 21.58 -13.26 9.78
N SER A 231 21.92 -12.08 10.30
CA SER A 231 21.54 -11.63 11.66
C SER A 231 20.10 -11.13 11.78
N VAL A 232 19.40 -10.94 10.66
CA VAL A 232 18.01 -10.43 10.62
C VAL A 232 17.01 -11.58 10.69
N THR A 233 15.98 -11.43 11.49
CA THR A 233 14.89 -12.41 11.58
C THR A 233 13.88 -12.22 10.47
N PHE A 234 13.80 -13.17 9.52
CA PHE A 234 12.79 -13.18 8.46
C PHE A 234 11.72 -14.22 8.77
N THR A 235 10.52 -13.80 9.11
CA THR A 235 9.43 -14.70 9.54
C THR A 235 8.62 -15.28 8.39
N GLY A 236 8.71 -14.69 7.20
CA GLY A 236 7.70 -14.88 6.15
C GLY A 236 6.43 -14.05 6.41
N PRO A 237 5.38 -14.22 5.59
CA PRO A 237 4.14 -13.48 5.75
C PRO A 237 3.37 -13.88 7.01
N ARG A 238 2.74 -12.90 7.68
CA ARG A 238 1.82 -13.10 8.80
C ARG A 238 0.50 -12.38 8.51
N TYR A 239 -0.59 -12.88 9.06
CA TYR A 239 -1.94 -12.38 8.83
C TYR A 239 -2.76 -12.37 10.13
N GLY A 240 -3.86 -11.60 10.15
CA GLY A 240 -4.77 -11.54 11.28
C GLY A 240 -4.07 -11.24 12.61
N GLU A 241 -4.46 -11.91 13.67
CA GLU A 241 -3.90 -11.69 15.01
C GLU A 241 -2.39 -11.93 15.09
N ALA A 242 -1.83 -12.88 14.32
CA ALA A 242 -0.39 -13.11 14.29
C ALA A 242 0.38 -11.90 13.75
N LEU A 243 -0.22 -11.12 12.84
CA LEU A 243 0.32 -9.88 12.35
C LEU A 243 0.14 -8.75 13.37
N ALA A 244 -1.03 -8.64 14.01
CA ALA A 244 -1.28 -7.63 15.04
C ALA A 244 -0.30 -7.80 16.22
N ARG A 245 -0.11 -9.02 16.71
CA ARG A 245 0.89 -9.34 17.75
C ARG A 245 2.32 -9.03 17.30
N ALA A 246 2.64 -9.23 16.03
CA ALA A 246 3.96 -8.90 15.50
C ALA A 246 4.26 -7.40 15.60
N TYR A 247 3.29 -6.54 15.29
CA TYR A 247 3.41 -5.10 15.51
C TYR A 247 3.49 -4.75 16.99
N ALA A 248 2.53 -5.19 17.80
CA ALA A 248 2.45 -4.87 19.23
C ALA A 248 3.72 -5.26 19.99
N GLY A 249 4.39 -6.36 19.59
CA GLY A 249 5.64 -6.82 20.19
C GLY A 249 6.88 -6.00 19.81
N ALA A 250 6.82 -5.15 18.80
CA ALA A 250 7.94 -4.36 18.34
C ALA A 250 8.04 -3.00 19.05
N ASP A 251 9.24 -2.41 19.06
CA ASP A 251 9.47 -1.07 19.61
C ASP A 251 9.33 0.01 18.55
N VAL A 252 9.69 -0.28 17.29
CA VAL A 252 9.58 0.65 16.16
C VAL A 252 9.26 -0.12 14.89
N PHE A 253 8.23 0.34 14.18
CA PHE A 253 7.97 -0.09 12.81
C PHE A 253 8.74 0.80 11.83
N VAL A 254 9.57 0.20 11.00
CA VAL A 254 10.36 0.90 9.97
C VAL A 254 9.72 0.72 8.61
N PHE A 255 9.34 1.85 7.98
CA PHE A 255 8.73 1.89 6.65
C PHE A 255 9.66 2.58 5.64
N PRO A 256 10.60 1.84 5.02
CA PRO A 256 11.65 2.40 4.18
C PRO A 256 11.21 2.67 2.73
N SER A 257 9.95 2.41 2.39
CA SER A 257 9.41 2.63 1.05
C SER A 257 9.34 4.11 0.68
N ARG A 258 9.70 4.43 -0.57
CA ARG A 258 9.63 5.79 -1.13
C ARG A 258 8.51 5.96 -2.17
N THR A 259 7.77 4.91 -2.49
CA THR A 259 6.85 4.87 -3.64
C THR A 259 5.43 4.42 -3.31
N ASP A 260 5.08 4.29 -2.04
CA ASP A 260 3.72 3.90 -1.64
C ASP A 260 2.73 5.06 -1.82
N THR A 261 1.50 4.73 -2.18
CA THR A 261 0.41 5.70 -2.32
C THR A 261 -0.25 6.04 -1.00
N PHE A 262 -0.18 5.14 0.00
CA PHE A 262 -0.79 5.31 1.32
C PHE A 262 0.04 4.66 2.44
N GLY A 263 0.17 3.32 2.43
CA GLY A 263 0.83 2.56 3.48
C GLY A 263 -0.13 2.11 4.58
N LEU A 264 -1.08 1.20 4.27
CA LEU A 264 -1.99 0.60 5.26
C LEU A 264 -1.27 0.05 6.50
N VAL A 265 -0.11 -0.54 6.29
CA VAL A 265 0.77 -1.07 7.35
C VAL A 265 1.22 -0.01 8.37
N ILE A 266 1.19 1.28 8.00
CA ILE A 266 1.46 2.40 8.93
C ILE A 266 0.28 2.53 9.92
N LEU A 267 -0.96 2.50 9.42
CA LEU A 267 -2.14 2.54 10.28
C LEU A 267 -2.21 1.32 11.19
N GLU A 268 -1.89 0.13 10.68
CA GLU A 268 -1.84 -1.12 11.46
C GLU A 268 -0.85 -1.02 12.62
N SER A 269 0.35 -0.52 12.34
CA SER A 269 1.38 -0.29 13.36
C SER A 269 0.93 0.69 14.43
N LEU A 270 0.40 1.86 14.02
CA LEU A 270 -0.08 2.89 14.94
C LEU A 270 -1.25 2.38 15.79
N ALA A 271 -2.18 1.64 15.20
CA ALA A 271 -3.31 1.02 15.91
C ALA A 271 -2.84 0.01 16.97
N CYS A 272 -1.74 -0.71 16.72
CA CYS A 272 -1.09 -1.59 17.70
C CYS A 272 -0.24 -0.85 18.75
N GLY A 273 -0.19 0.48 18.72
CA GLY A 273 0.62 1.29 19.63
C GLY A 273 2.12 1.29 19.30
N THR A 274 2.51 0.83 18.12
CA THR A 274 3.92 0.78 17.69
C THR A 274 4.26 2.01 16.86
N PRO A 275 5.22 2.86 17.31
CA PRO A 275 5.64 4.06 16.61
C PRO A 275 6.28 3.72 15.25
N VAL A 276 6.14 4.65 14.29
CA VAL A 276 6.57 4.48 12.90
C VAL A 276 7.73 5.38 12.57
N ALA A 277 8.76 4.83 11.91
CA ALA A 277 9.82 5.56 11.26
C ALA A 277 9.71 5.41 9.74
N ALA A 278 9.53 6.51 9.01
CA ALA A 278 9.31 6.51 7.57
C ALA A 278 9.98 7.69 6.87
N PHE A 279 10.25 7.56 5.56
CA PHE A 279 10.64 8.71 4.75
C PHE A 279 9.47 9.69 4.58
N PRO A 280 9.73 11.02 4.52
CA PRO A 280 8.71 12.06 4.37
C PRO A 280 8.22 12.18 2.92
N VAL A 281 7.75 11.06 2.36
CA VAL A 281 7.19 10.96 1.01
C VAL A 281 5.66 10.86 1.05
N THR A 282 5.02 11.05 -0.10
CA THR A 282 3.57 10.85 -0.27
C THR A 282 3.13 9.50 0.29
N GLY A 283 2.02 9.47 0.98
CA GLY A 283 1.54 8.33 1.76
C GLY A 283 1.95 8.49 3.23
N PRO A 284 3.17 8.12 3.63
CA PRO A 284 3.63 8.33 5.01
C PRO A 284 3.46 9.75 5.52
N LYS A 285 3.82 10.77 4.72
CA LYS A 285 3.65 12.18 5.08
C LYS A 285 2.20 12.51 5.43
N ASP A 286 1.22 12.05 4.63
CA ASP A 286 -0.19 12.36 4.86
C ASP A 286 -0.76 11.62 6.08
N VAL A 287 -0.34 10.36 6.29
CA VAL A 287 -0.81 9.53 7.41
C VAL A 287 -0.22 9.98 8.73
N LEU A 288 1.07 10.38 8.74
CA LEU A 288 1.80 10.72 9.96
C LEU A 288 1.68 12.20 10.35
N THR A 289 1.25 13.08 9.44
CA THR A 289 1.02 14.50 9.72
C THR A 289 -0.25 14.66 10.55
N GLY A 290 -0.14 14.82 11.84
CA GLY A 290 -1.27 14.94 12.78
C GLY A 290 -1.41 13.76 13.74
N ALA A 291 -0.62 12.72 13.61
CA ALA A 291 -0.51 11.69 14.62
C ALA A 291 0.18 12.28 15.88
N VAL A 292 -0.58 12.39 16.96
CA VAL A 292 -0.04 12.78 18.27
C VAL A 292 0.71 11.59 18.84
N GLY A 293 2.03 11.70 18.94
CA GLY A 293 2.87 10.64 19.49
C GLY A 293 4.01 10.24 18.54
N CYS A 294 5.04 9.61 19.06
CA CYS A 294 6.30 9.17 18.45
C CYS A 294 6.28 8.88 16.93
N VAL A 295 6.31 9.92 16.11
CA VAL A 295 6.46 9.84 14.67
C VAL A 295 7.82 10.41 14.31
N GLY A 296 8.76 9.54 13.95
CA GLY A 296 10.05 9.93 13.41
C GLY A 296 10.00 9.96 11.88
N ALA A 297 10.01 11.13 11.26
CA ALA A 297 10.33 11.23 9.85
C ALA A 297 11.84 11.01 9.66
N VAL A 298 12.20 10.08 8.78
CA VAL A 298 13.59 9.88 8.36
C VAL A 298 13.89 10.89 7.29
N ASN A 299 14.84 11.81 7.54
CA ASN A 299 15.28 12.75 6.52
C ASN A 299 15.93 11.99 5.34
N ALA A 300 15.53 12.35 4.13
CA ALA A 300 16.15 11.87 2.93
C ALA A 300 17.56 12.46 2.81
N ASP A 301 18.49 11.58 2.43
CA ASP A 301 19.87 11.82 2.02
C ASP A 301 20.86 12.35 3.08
N PRO A 302 21.94 11.61 3.36
CA PRO A 302 23.12 12.20 3.95
C PRO A 302 23.72 13.21 2.94
N PRO A 303 24.16 14.40 3.39
CA PRO A 303 24.93 15.28 2.53
C PRO A 303 26.21 14.54 2.09
N PRO A 304 26.70 14.75 0.85
CA PRO A 304 27.95 14.16 0.42
C PRO A 304 29.10 14.68 1.28
N GLY A 305 29.70 13.79 2.04
CA GLY A 305 31.02 13.94 2.65
C GLY A 305 31.24 15.11 3.61
N ARG A 306 31.17 14.82 4.92
CA ARG A 306 32.12 15.37 5.91
C ARG A 306 32.04 14.53 7.20
N ALA A 307 33.08 13.77 7.46
CA ALA A 307 33.43 13.33 8.82
C ALA A 307 33.84 14.53 9.66
N GLY A 308 33.28 14.69 10.86
CA GLY A 308 33.84 15.64 11.78
C GLY A 308 32.91 16.17 12.89
N ARG A 309 33.23 15.71 14.10
CA ARG A 309 33.01 16.33 15.44
C ARG A 309 31.60 16.22 16.07
N ALA A 310 31.57 15.36 17.08
CA ALA A 310 30.56 15.27 18.12
C ALA A 310 30.38 16.58 18.89
N ALA A 311 29.18 17.14 18.91
CA ALA A 311 28.80 18.23 19.82
C ALA A 311 28.20 17.64 21.10
N ARG A 312 28.68 18.13 22.27
CA ARG A 312 28.24 17.75 23.62
C ARG A 312 26.80 18.19 23.90
N ARG A 313 26.05 17.37 24.61
CA ARG A 313 24.65 17.54 24.99
C ARG A 313 24.45 18.25 26.32
N PRO A 314 23.32 18.95 26.52
CA PRO A 314 22.79 19.24 27.86
C PRO A 314 21.93 18.08 28.36
N ALA A 315 21.99 17.80 29.67
CA ALA A 315 21.25 16.73 30.34
C ALA A 315 19.81 17.14 30.63
N GLY A 316 18.87 16.18 30.54
CA GLY A 316 17.58 16.26 31.18
C GLY A 316 16.36 16.57 30.32
N VAL A 317 16.10 15.77 29.28
CA VAL A 317 14.76 15.67 28.63
C VAL A 317 14.47 14.21 28.36
N GLN A 318 13.34 13.70 28.85
CA GLN A 318 12.81 12.39 28.48
C GLN A 318 12.62 12.34 26.96
N ARG A 319 13.29 11.39 26.30
CA ARG A 319 13.33 11.29 24.84
C ARG A 319 12.08 10.61 24.33
N PRO A 320 11.36 11.18 23.35
CA PRO A 320 10.40 10.41 22.57
C PRO A 320 11.11 9.32 21.77
N CYS A 321 10.48 8.14 21.65
CA CYS A 321 11.00 6.89 21.08
C CYS A 321 11.60 7.02 19.65
N GLY A 322 11.18 8.05 18.89
CA GLY A 322 11.69 8.34 17.54
C GLY A 322 13.10 8.93 17.46
N THR A 323 13.64 9.46 18.58
CA THR A 323 14.94 10.15 18.59
C THR A 323 16.13 9.20 18.41
N ILE A 324 15.99 7.93 18.79
CA ILE A 324 17.06 6.93 18.68
C ILE A 324 17.28 6.57 17.20
N LEU A 325 16.20 6.40 16.42
CA LEU A 325 16.32 6.09 15.00
C LEU A 325 16.87 7.24 14.16
N LEU A 326 16.49 8.49 14.51
CA LEU A 326 16.96 9.70 13.82
C LEU A 326 18.46 9.95 14.00
N ALA A 327 19.05 9.54 15.12
CA ALA A 327 20.48 9.71 15.39
C ALA A 327 21.38 8.79 14.55
N HIS A 328 20.85 7.64 14.10
CA HIS A 328 21.59 6.65 13.30
C HIS A 328 21.32 6.73 11.80
N LEU A 329 20.37 7.59 11.40
CA LEU A 329 20.01 7.83 9.99
C LEU A 329 20.61 9.13 9.42
N ARG A 330 21.49 9.78 10.19
CA ARG A 330 22.24 10.99 9.78
C ARG A 330 23.54 10.64 9.06
#